data_26a56f79a1aed17b0fd94ae8f19a8b4c
#
_entry.id   26a56f79a1aed17b0fd94ae8f19a8b4c
#
_cell.length_a   1.000
_cell.length_b   1.000
_cell.length_c   1.000
_cell.angle_alpha   90.00
_cell.angle_beta   90.00
_cell.angle_gamma   90.00
#
_symmetry.space_group_name_H-M   'P 1'
#
loop_
_entity.id
_entity.type
_entity.pdbx_description
1 polymer ?
#
loop_
_entity_poly.entity_id
_entity_poly.type
_entity_poly.pdbx_seq_one_letter_code
_entity_poly.pdbx_strand_id
1 'polypeptide(L)'
;VTSISRIADEVVEALKPEETTDGVTRTISYWDPLGVCACITPWNFPMGMPQTLMMPSLIAGNTALFKPSEEVPLVGIEYAKILNKTLPSDVLQVVVGTGEQGRELVESDVQLITFTGSQATGKHILEHAGKGLKRVLLELGGKDPLIILEDADLDAAAKFAASNSFRNTGQVCVSTEKIFVM
;
A
#
# COMPACT_ATOMS: atom_id res chain seq x y z
N VAL A 1 -7.27 12.45 1.31
CA VAL A 1 -6.36 11.90 0.27
C VAL A 1 -5.00 12.50 0.53
N THR A 2 -4.03 11.67 0.87
CA THR A 2 -2.63 12.08 1.01
C THR A 2 -2.13 12.50 -0.37
N SER A 3 -1.55 13.69 -0.48
CA SER A 3 -1.00 14.15 -1.76
C SER A 3 0.30 13.38 -2.10
N ILE A 4 0.57 13.19 -3.39
CA ILE A 4 1.83 12.56 -3.85
C ILE A 4 3.04 13.33 -3.32
N SER A 5 2.98 14.67 -3.29
CA SER A 5 4.05 15.50 -2.74
C SER A 5 4.34 15.18 -1.27
N ARG A 6 3.32 15.02 -0.43
CA ARG A 6 3.52 14.64 0.97
C ARG A 6 4.17 13.27 1.10
N ILE A 7 3.74 12.28 0.31
CA ILE A 7 4.39 10.96 0.30
C ILE A 7 5.86 11.09 -0.12
N ALA A 8 6.14 11.92 -1.13
CA ALA A 8 7.50 12.14 -1.59
C ALA A 8 8.39 12.73 -0.49
N ASP A 9 7.91 13.78 0.19
CA ASP A 9 8.63 14.43 1.27
C ASP A 9 8.91 13.44 2.43
N GLU A 10 7.91 12.66 2.84
CA GLU A 10 8.02 11.64 3.90
C GLU A 10 9.04 10.54 3.52
N VAL A 11 9.00 10.04 2.29
CA VAL A 11 9.93 9.00 1.83
C VAL A 11 11.36 9.54 1.72
N VAL A 12 11.54 10.72 1.14
CA VAL A 12 12.87 11.35 1.03
C VAL A 12 13.46 11.60 2.41
N GLU A 13 12.66 12.04 3.38
CA GLU A 13 13.12 12.21 4.77
C GLU A 13 13.53 10.88 5.40
N ALA A 14 12.71 9.82 5.22
CA ALA A 14 12.97 8.48 5.77
C ALA A 14 14.19 7.79 5.15
N LEU A 15 14.61 8.19 3.94
CA LEU A 15 15.77 7.62 3.24
C LEU A 15 17.06 8.38 3.46
N LYS A 16 17.07 9.45 4.30
CA LYS A 16 18.29 10.14 4.61
C LYS A 16 19.29 9.20 5.32
N PRO A 17 20.58 9.31 4.99
CA PRO A 17 21.59 8.54 5.71
C PRO A 17 21.56 8.86 7.21
N GLU A 18 21.65 7.82 8.03
CA GLU A 18 21.74 7.92 9.48
C GLU A 18 23.20 7.79 9.89
N GLU A 19 23.68 8.75 10.67
CA GLU A 19 25.04 8.74 11.20
C GLU A 19 25.03 8.59 12.72
N THR A 20 25.83 7.64 13.21
CA THR A 20 26.05 7.42 14.64
C THR A 20 27.55 7.37 14.94
N THR A 21 27.95 7.82 16.14
CA THR A 21 29.34 7.72 16.57
C THR A 21 29.40 7.44 18.08
N ASP A 22 30.38 6.63 18.50
CA ASP A 22 30.71 6.37 19.88
C ASP A 22 31.96 7.16 20.33
N GLY A 23 32.43 8.11 19.49
CA GLY A 23 33.65 8.89 19.71
C GLY A 23 34.92 8.23 19.16
N VAL A 24 34.88 6.97 18.78
CA VAL A 24 35.97 6.20 18.17
C VAL A 24 35.62 5.75 16.76
N THR A 25 34.37 5.22 16.60
CA THR A 25 33.87 4.69 15.34
C THR A 25 32.75 5.58 14.81
N ARG A 26 32.80 5.88 13.53
CA ARG A 26 31.71 6.54 12.79
C ARG A 26 31.01 5.53 11.91
N THR A 27 29.71 5.34 12.14
CA THR A 27 28.86 4.43 11.35
C THR A 27 27.87 5.26 10.54
N ILE A 28 27.75 4.96 9.25
CA ILE A 28 26.76 5.60 8.37
C ILE A 28 25.91 4.50 7.74
N SER A 29 24.59 4.58 7.95
CA SER A 29 23.61 3.68 7.35
C SER A 29 22.98 4.34 6.14
N TYR A 30 22.95 3.63 5.02
CA TYR A 30 22.31 4.05 3.76
C TYR A 30 21.18 3.12 3.40
N TRP A 31 20.25 3.63 2.61
CA TRP A 31 19.11 2.88 2.11
C TRP A 31 19.24 2.72 0.59
N ASP A 32 19.47 1.50 0.13
CA ASP A 32 19.54 1.17 -1.28
C ASP A 32 18.22 0.62 -1.81
N PRO A 33 17.87 0.89 -3.10
CA PRO A 33 16.69 0.29 -3.73
C PRO A 33 16.74 -1.25 -3.69
N LEU A 34 15.59 -1.86 -3.51
CA LEU A 34 15.45 -3.33 -3.50
C LEU A 34 15.53 -3.92 -4.92
N GLY A 35 15.06 -3.18 -5.93
CA GLY A 35 14.99 -3.62 -7.31
C GLY A 35 13.57 -3.52 -7.88
N VAL A 36 12.99 -4.65 -8.30
CA VAL A 36 11.65 -4.72 -8.89
C VAL A 36 10.60 -4.97 -7.81
N CYS A 37 9.56 -4.13 -7.78
CA CYS A 37 8.46 -4.23 -6.83
C CYS A 37 7.17 -4.61 -7.56
N ALA A 38 6.49 -5.67 -7.14
CA ALA A 38 5.12 -5.98 -7.56
C ALA A 38 4.12 -5.23 -6.67
N CYS A 39 3.31 -4.36 -7.26
CA CYS A 39 2.29 -3.58 -6.56
C CYS A 39 0.91 -4.04 -6.99
N ILE A 40 0.24 -4.85 -6.16
CA ILE A 40 -1.07 -5.44 -6.44
C ILE A 40 -2.13 -4.72 -5.60
N THR A 41 -3.07 -4.06 -6.24
CA THR A 41 -3.97 -3.11 -5.58
C THR A 41 -5.44 -3.47 -5.72
N PRO A 42 -6.29 -3.07 -4.75
CA PRO A 42 -7.70 -3.40 -4.72
C PRO A 42 -8.54 -2.45 -5.59
N TRP A 43 -9.82 -2.74 -5.68
CA TRP A 43 -10.82 -2.02 -6.46
C TRP A 43 -11.50 -0.87 -5.72
N ASN A 44 -11.55 -0.91 -4.40
CA ASN A 44 -12.36 0.03 -3.60
C ASN A 44 -11.76 1.45 -3.48
N PHE A 45 -10.45 1.59 -3.65
CA PHE A 45 -9.74 2.86 -3.76
C PHE A 45 -8.73 2.81 -4.91
N PRO A 46 -9.19 2.78 -6.17
CA PRO A 46 -8.36 2.41 -7.32
C PRO A 46 -7.28 3.43 -7.70
N MET A 47 -7.31 4.62 -7.13
CA MET A 47 -6.24 5.63 -7.23
C MET A 47 -5.48 5.80 -5.92
N GLY A 48 -6.18 5.75 -4.79
CA GLY A 48 -5.57 5.98 -3.47
C GLY A 48 -4.62 4.87 -3.05
N MET A 49 -5.01 3.60 -3.24
CA MET A 49 -4.17 2.47 -2.84
C MET A 49 -2.92 2.30 -3.72
N PRO A 50 -3.00 2.42 -5.06
CA PRO A 50 -1.78 2.49 -5.86
C PRO A 50 -0.82 3.60 -5.42
N GLN A 51 -1.36 4.76 -5.07
CA GLN A 51 -0.56 5.88 -4.60
C GLN A 51 0.20 5.55 -3.31
N THR A 52 -0.43 4.87 -2.35
CA THR A 52 0.18 4.52 -1.06
C THR A 52 1.17 3.35 -1.15
N LEU A 53 0.94 2.40 -2.04
CA LEU A 53 1.77 1.20 -2.16
C LEU A 53 2.92 1.37 -3.16
N MET A 54 2.65 2.02 -4.29
CA MET A 54 3.59 2.10 -5.41
C MET A 54 4.50 3.33 -5.33
N MET A 55 3.96 4.50 -4.95
CA MET A 55 4.76 5.73 -4.95
C MET A 55 5.97 5.66 -4.00
N PRO A 56 5.88 5.13 -2.76
CA PRO A 56 7.07 4.96 -1.93
C PRO A 56 8.15 4.10 -2.60
N SER A 57 7.75 3.02 -3.28
CA SER A 57 8.69 2.15 -4.01
C SER A 57 9.42 2.91 -5.12
N LEU A 58 8.69 3.67 -5.94
CA LEU A 58 9.26 4.46 -7.04
C LEU A 58 10.18 5.58 -6.53
N ILE A 59 9.77 6.30 -5.48
CA ILE A 59 10.55 7.40 -4.90
C ILE A 59 11.84 6.88 -4.27
N ALA A 60 11.80 5.67 -3.68
CA ALA A 60 12.97 4.99 -3.14
C ALA A 60 13.91 4.42 -4.22
N GLY A 61 13.67 4.69 -5.50
CA GLY A 61 14.53 4.28 -6.61
C GLY A 61 14.27 2.87 -7.15
N ASN A 62 13.18 2.21 -6.76
CA ASN A 62 12.80 0.92 -7.31
C ASN A 62 12.01 1.08 -8.61
N THR A 63 11.90 -0.01 -9.38
CA THR A 63 10.92 -0.13 -10.47
C THR A 63 9.66 -0.82 -9.99
N ALA A 64 8.52 -0.59 -10.65
CA ALA A 64 7.25 -1.14 -10.24
C ALA A 64 6.51 -1.86 -11.37
N LEU A 65 6.05 -3.07 -11.08
CA LEU A 65 5.05 -3.79 -11.83
C LEU A 65 3.70 -3.59 -11.14
N PHE A 66 2.87 -2.75 -11.72
CA PHE A 66 1.59 -2.37 -11.16
C PHE A 66 0.47 -3.25 -11.69
N LYS A 67 -0.16 -4.03 -10.81
CA LYS A 67 -1.35 -4.81 -11.14
C LYS A 67 -2.58 -4.20 -10.46
N PRO A 68 -3.40 -3.43 -11.17
CA PRO A 68 -4.71 -3.01 -10.67
C PRO A 68 -5.65 -4.21 -10.52
N SER A 69 -6.69 -4.04 -9.72
CA SER A 69 -7.77 -5.03 -9.65
C SER A 69 -8.45 -5.22 -11.01
N GLU A 70 -8.83 -6.44 -11.33
CA GLU A 70 -9.62 -6.82 -12.49
C GLU A 70 -10.99 -6.16 -12.56
N GLU A 71 -11.51 -5.67 -11.44
CA GLU A 71 -12.79 -4.95 -11.36
C GLU A 71 -12.69 -3.51 -11.89
N VAL A 72 -11.49 -2.92 -11.87
CA VAL A 72 -11.28 -1.50 -12.23
C VAL A 72 -10.01 -1.28 -13.07
N PRO A 73 -9.74 -2.11 -14.08
CA PRO A 73 -8.45 -2.11 -14.78
C PRO A 73 -8.19 -0.79 -15.52
N LEU A 74 -9.24 -0.17 -16.07
CA LEU A 74 -9.10 1.08 -16.85
C LEU A 74 -8.59 2.24 -15.98
N VAL A 75 -9.02 2.33 -14.71
CA VAL A 75 -8.54 3.36 -13.78
C VAL A 75 -7.04 3.19 -13.55
N GLY A 76 -6.58 1.96 -13.32
CA GLY A 76 -5.16 1.66 -13.13
C GLY A 76 -4.31 1.98 -14.37
N ILE A 77 -4.80 1.60 -15.56
CA ILE A 77 -4.12 1.89 -16.83
C ILE A 77 -3.96 3.41 -17.04
N GLU A 78 -5.02 4.18 -16.86
CA GLU A 78 -4.97 5.63 -17.04
C GLU A 78 -4.10 6.30 -15.98
N TYR A 79 -4.15 5.82 -14.74
CA TYR A 79 -3.27 6.31 -13.68
C TYR A 79 -1.78 6.11 -14.03
N ALA A 80 -1.42 4.92 -14.48
CA ALA A 80 -0.05 4.62 -14.90
C ALA A 80 0.38 5.44 -16.13
N LYS A 81 -0.51 5.65 -17.12
CA LYS A 81 -0.24 6.52 -18.27
C LYS A 81 0.08 7.95 -17.85
N ILE A 82 -0.63 8.48 -16.82
CA ILE A 82 -0.37 9.83 -16.32
C ILE A 82 1.02 9.88 -15.69
N LEU A 83 1.37 8.92 -14.84
CA LEU A 83 2.69 8.86 -14.18
C LEU A 83 3.83 8.68 -15.18
N ASN A 84 3.65 7.82 -16.18
CA ASN A 84 4.67 7.56 -17.21
C ASN A 84 4.95 8.76 -18.14
N LYS A 85 4.18 9.85 -18.04
CA LYS A 85 4.55 11.11 -18.74
C LYS A 85 5.75 11.80 -18.11
N THR A 86 6.04 11.51 -16.85
CA THR A 86 7.11 12.16 -16.07
C THR A 86 8.18 11.20 -15.56
N LEU A 87 7.86 9.91 -15.48
CA LEU A 87 8.83 8.88 -15.10
C LEU A 87 9.77 8.54 -16.26
N PRO A 88 11.00 8.10 -15.97
CA PRO A 88 11.85 7.47 -16.99
C PRO A 88 11.16 6.26 -17.61
N SER A 89 11.54 5.91 -18.84
CA SER A 89 11.00 4.71 -19.53
C SER A 89 11.24 3.46 -18.69
N ASP A 90 10.27 2.55 -18.72
CA ASP A 90 10.31 1.22 -18.12
C ASP A 90 10.38 1.15 -16.58
N VAL A 91 10.31 2.29 -15.89
CA VAL A 91 10.30 2.34 -14.42
C VAL A 91 8.97 1.88 -13.85
N LEU A 92 7.86 2.17 -14.54
CA LEU A 92 6.51 1.73 -14.15
C LEU A 92 5.85 1.01 -15.31
N GLN A 93 5.52 -0.27 -15.12
CA GLN A 93 4.80 -1.10 -16.08
C GLN A 93 3.49 -1.61 -15.48
N VAL A 94 2.45 -1.76 -16.31
CA VAL A 94 1.13 -2.23 -15.88
C VAL A 94 0.92 -3.67 -16.32
N VAL A 95 0.51 -4.52 -15.40
CA VAL A 95 0.10 -5.89 -15.64
C VAL A 95 -1.41 -5.97 -15.45
N VAL A 96 -2.15 -6.18 -16.52
CA VAL A 96 -3.62 -6.35 -16.47
C VAL A 96 -3.94 -7.83 -16.49
N GLY A 97 -4.89 -8.23 -15.66
CA GLY A 97 -5.33 -9.62 -15.59
C GLY A 97 -6.04 -9.92 -14.28
N THR A 98 -6.37 -11.19 -14.11
CA THR A 98 -7.10 -11.75 -12.97
C THR A 98 -6.16 -12.13 -11.83
N GLY A 99 -6.66 -12.93 -10.89
CA GLY A 99 -5.83 -13.52 -9.83
C GLY A 99 -4.70 -14.42 -10.36
N GLU A 100 -4.81 -14.94 -11.59
CA GLU A 100 -3.76 -15.76 -12.23
C GLU A 100 -2.51 -14.91 -12.49
N GLN A 101 -2.65 -13.75 -13.13
CA GLN A 101 -1.53 -12.83 -13.35
C GLN A 101 -0.98 -12.27 -12.04
N GLY A 102 -1.83 -12.12 -11.02
CA GLY A 102 -1.39 -11.78 -9.67
C GLY A 102 -0.48 -12.85 -9.06
N ARG A 103 -0.82 -14.13 -9.24
CA ARG A 103 0.01 -15.26 -8.81
C ARG A 103 1.33 -15.31 -9.57
N GLU A 104 1.30 -15.16 -10.90
CA GLU A 104 2.51 -15.13 -11.72
C GLU A 104 3.48 -14.03 -11.28
N LEU A 105 2.97 -12.82 -10.94
CA LEU A 105 3.78 -11.75 -10.37
C LEU A 105 4.41 -12.14 -9.04
N VAL A 106 3.67 -12.79 -8.15
CA VAL A 106 4.17 -13.24 -6.85
C VAL A 106 5.27 -14.28 -7.02
N GLU A 107 5.14 -15.16 -8.01
CA GLU A 107 6.10 -16.22 -8.32
C GLU A 107 7.32 -15.72 -9.14
N SER A 108 7.20 -14.56 -9.83
CA SER A 108 8.28 -14.00 -10.65
C SER A 108 9.47 -13.50 -9.81
N ASP A 109 10.56 -13.10 -10.44
CA ASP A 109 11.77 -12.61 -9.75
C ASP A 109 11.64 -11.13 -9.31
N VAL A 110 10.65 -10.84 -8.46
CA VAL A 110 10.50 -9.54 -7.80
C VAL A 110 11.06 -9.58 -6.40
N GLN A 111 11.59 -8.45 -5.91
CA GLN A 111 12.24 -8.35 -4.61
C GLN A 111 11.28 -7.92 -3.50
N LEU A 112 10.23 -7.17 -3.87
CA LEU A 112 9.18 -6.71 -2.96
C LEU A 112 7.81 -6.96 -3.57
N ILE A 113 6.88 -7.43 -2.75
CA ILE A 113 5.46 -7.52 -3.09
C ILE A 113 4.67 -6.62 -2.13
N THR A 114 3.96 -5.64 -2.67
CA THR A 114 2.99 -4.84 -1.92
C THR A 114 1.59 -5.23 -2.36
N PHE A 115 0.74 -5.55 -1.42
CA PHE A 115 -0.61 -6.05 -1.69
C PHE A 115 -1.63 -5.44 -0.73
N THR A 116 -2.76 -5.03 -1.27
CA THR A 116 -3.96 -4.74 -0.47
C THR A 116 -5.13 -5.56 -0.98
N GLY A 117 -5.77 -6.30 -0.08
CA GLY A 117 -6.90 -7.15 -0.44
C GLY A 117 -7.31 -8.12 0.66
N SER A 118 -7.80 -9.32 0.28
CA SER A 118 -8.29 -10.30 1.24
C SER A 118 -7.17 -10.98 2.04
N GLN A 119 -7.51 -11.40 3.27
CA GLN A 119 -6.60 -12.20 4.09
C GLN A 119 -6.20 -13.52 3.44
N ALA A 120 -7.13 -14.16 2.72
CA ALA A 120 -6.86 -15.42 2.02
C ALA A 120 -5.76 -15.25 0.97
N THR A 121 -5.88 -14.20 0.13
CA THR A 121 -4.85 -13.87 -0.86
C THR A 121 -3.53 -13.45 -0.21
N GLY A 122 -3.58 -12.68 0.88
CA GLY A 122 -2.38 -12.29 1.63
C GLY A 122 -1.60 -13.49 2.19
N LYS A 123 -2.28 -14.48 2.73
CA LYS A 123 -1.65 -15.74 3.18
C LYS A 123 -0.99 -16.50 2.03
N HIS A 124 -1.67 -16.59 0.88
CA HIS A 124 -1.11 -17.21 -0.32
C HIS A 124 0.15 -16.48 -0.81
N ILE A 125 0.13 -15.14 -0.80
CA ILE A 125 1.30 -14.33 -1.15
C ILE A 125 2.47 -14.61 -0.21
N LEU A 126 2.24 -14.62 1.12
CA LEU A 126 3.28 -14.92 2.10
C LEU A 126 3.91 -16.30 1.90
N GLU A 127 3.07 -17.32 1.65
CA GLU A 127 3.54 -18.68 1.41
C GLU A 127 4.49 -18.76 0.21
N HIS A 128 4.16 -18.08 -0.89
CA HIS A 128 4.96 -18.11 -2.11
C HIS A 128 6.18 -17.20 -2.03
N ALA A 129 6.03 -16.00 -1.45
CA ALA A 129 7.12 -15.07 -1.25
C ALA A 129 8.23 -15.65 -0.35
N GLY A 130 7.86 -16.45 0.65
CA GLY A 130 8.80 -17.11 1.55
C GLY A 130 9.77 -18.07 0.84
N LYS A 131 9.35 -18.70 -0.25
CA LYS A 131 10.20 -19.58 -1.05
C LYS A 131 11.39 -18.84 -1.70
N GLY A 132 11.20 -17.56 -2.04
CA GLY A 132 12.23 -16.71 -2.64
C GLY A 132 12.81 -15.68 -1.67
N LEU A 133 12.48 -15.72 -0.37
CA LEU A 133 12.85 -14.73 0.64
C LEU A 133 12.51 -13.30 0.24
N LYS A 134 11.42 -13.11 -0.50
CA LYS A 134 10.94 -11.81 -0.95
C LYS A 134 10.40 -11.00 0.21
N ARG A 135 10.59 -9.69 0.18
CA ARG A 135 9.92 -8.80 1.13
C ARG A 135 8.45 -8.67 0.78
N VAL A 136 7.59 -8.56 1.80
CA VAL A 136 6.14 -8.46 1.61
C VAL A 136 5.58 -7.37 2.52
N LEU A 137 4.76 -6.49 1.95
CA LEU A 137 3.92 -5.53 2.65
C LEU A 137 2.46 -5.87 2.37
N LEU A 138 1.70 -6.22 3.39
CA LEU A 138 0.31 -6.61 3.28
C LEU A 138 -0.59 -5.63 4.03
N GLU A 139 -1.53 -5.04 3.31
CA GLU A 139 -2.67 -4.30 3.85
C GLU A 139 -3.93 -5.13 3.63
N LEU A 140 -4.54 -5.60 4.69
CA LEU A 140 -5.62 -6.59 4.62
C LEU A 140 -6.91 -6.03 5.24
N GLY A 141 -8.00 -6.77 5.12
CA GLY A 141 -9.26 -6.43 5.78
C GLY A 141 -9.19 -6.70 7.29
N GLY A 142 -10.06 -6.02 8.03
CA GLY A 142 -10.18 -6.11 9.47
C GLY A 142 -11.61 -6.27 9.95
N LYS A 143 -11.81 -6.07 11.24
CA LYS A 143 -13.08 -5.94 11.95
C LYS A 143 -12.94 -4.78 12.93
N ASP A 144 -12.91 -3.57 12.41
CA ASP A 144 -12.44 -2.38 13.12
C ASP A 144 -13.42 -1.94 14.21
N PRO A 145 -12.98 -1.86 15.48
CA PRO A 145 -13.83 -1.45 16.58
C PRO A 145 -13.88 0.09 16.70
N LEU A 146 -15.07 0.59 17.03
CA LEU A 146 -15.27 1.92 17.60
C LEU A 146 -15.63 1.75 19.08
N ILE A 147 -14.86 2.37 19.96
CA ILE A 147 -15.12 2.35 21.41
C ILE A 147 -15.57 3.73 21.85
N ILE A 148 -16.78 3.81 22.42
CA ILE A 148 -17.38 5.05 22.93
C ILE A 148 -17.37 4.95 24.45
N LEU A 149 -16.58 5.81 25.11
CA LEU A 149 -16.46 5.86 26.56
C LEU A 149 -17.60 6.68 27.16
N GLU A 150 -17.79 6.57 28.48
CA GLU A 150 -18.89 7.21 29.21
C GLU A 150 -18.85 8.76 29.18
N ASP A 151 -17.67 9.34 29.01
CA ASP A 151 -17.43 10.79 28.90
C ASP A 151 -17.42 11.33 27.47
N ALA A 152 -17.75 10.50 26.47
CA ALA A 152 -17.73 10.89 25.07
C ALA A 152 -18.88 11.84 24.71
N ASP A 153 -18.62 12.76 23.76
CA ASP A 153 -19.66 13.50 23.07
C ASP A 153 -20.49 12.57 22.19
N LEU A 154 -21.69 12.21 22.64
CA LEU A 154 -22.55 11.24 21.99
C LEU A 154 -23.01 11.68 20.58
N ASP A 155 -23.23 12.97 20.36
CA ASP A 155 -23.62 13.50 19.05
C ASP A 155 -22.47 13.40 18.04
N ALA A 156 -21.27 13.71 18.48
CA ALA A 156 -20.06 13.53 17.67
C ALA A 156 -19.77 12.05 17.40
N ALA A 157 -19.91 11.21 18.42
CA ALA A 157 -19.70 9.75 18.30
C ALA A 157 -20.70 9.11 17.33
N ALA A 158 -21.99 9.48 17.41
CA ALA A 158 -23.03 8.97 16.51
C ALA A 158 -22.78 9.40 15.06
N LYS A 159 -22.40 10.66 14.82
CA LYS A 159 -22.05 11.17 13.48
C LYS A 159 -20.82 10.44 12.92
N PHE A 160 -19.80 10.23 13.75
CA PHE A 160 -18.60 9.51 13.35
C PHE A 160 -18.93 8.05 13.01
N ALA A 161 -19.68 7.36 13.90
CA ALA A 161 -20.10 5.97 13.69
C ALA A 161 -20.83 5.82 12.34
N ALA A 162 -21.84 6.66 12.08
CA ALA A 162 -22.60 6.61 10.84
C ALA A 162 -21.71 6.90 9.62
N SER A 163 -20.94 7.98 9.64
CA SER A 163 -20.11 8.40 8.49
C SER A 163 -19.01 7.38 8.18
N ASN A 164 -18.37 6.82 9.20
CA ASN A 164 -17.26 5.88 9.02
C ASN A 164 -17.73 4.49 8.62
N SER A 165 -18.88 4.02 9.16
CA SER A 165 -19.45 2.71 8.78
C SER A 165 -19.96 2.68 7.34
N PHE A 166 -20.49 3.78 6.82
CA PHE A 166 -21.10 3.83 5.48
C PHE A 166 -20.24 4.53 4.43
N ARG A 167 -19.06 5.00 4.79
CA ARG A 167 -18.13 5.59 3.84
C ARG A 167 -17.84 4.60 2.71
N ASN A 168 -17.83 5.09 1.45
CA ASN A 168 -17.65 4.26 0.25
C ASN A 168 -18.57 3.02 0.25
N THR A 169 -19.83 3.17 0.70
CA THR A 169 -20.82 2.10 0.82
C THR A 169 -20.40 0.97 1.79
N GLY A 170 -19.61 1.30 2.82
CA GLY A 170 -19.04 0.34 3.77
C GLY A 170 -17.85 -0.48 3.25
N GLN A 171 -17.36 -0.17 2.04
CA GLN A 171 -16.30 -0.93 1.37
C GLN A 171 -14.92 -0.35 1.71
N VAL A 172 -14.59 -0.31 2.99
CA VAL A 172 -13.35 0.31 3.50
C VAL A 172 -12.71 -0.60 4.54
N CYS A 173 -11.45 -0.94 4.33
CA CYS A 173 -10.68 -1.82 5.21
C CYS A 173 -10.51 -1.27 6.65
N VAL A 174 -10.67 0.03 6.86
CA VAL A 174 -10.61 0.74 8.15
C VAL A 174 -11.95 1.38 8.51
N SER A 175 -13.08 0.84 8.02
CA SER A 175 -14.42 1.30 8.41
C SER A 175 -14.79 0.76 9.81
N THR A 176 -15.66 1.49 10.50
CA THR A 176 -16.23 0.97 11.74
C THR A 176 -17.16 -0.21 11.46
N GLU A 177 -16.81 -1.39 11.93
CA GLU A 177 -17.60 -2.60 11.77
C GLU A 177 -18.19 -3.13 13.10
N LYS A 178 -17.67 -2.68 14.21
CA LYS A 178 -18.18 -3.06 15.52
C LYS A 178 -18.12 -1.88 16.49
N ILE A 179 -19.24 -1.57 17.13
CA ILE A 179 -19.34 -0.43 18.06
C ILE A 179 -19.54 -0.98 19.47
N PHE A 180 -18.66 -0.55 20.38
CA PHE A 180 -18.77 -0.81 21.81
C PHE A 180 -19.10 0.51 22.50
N VAL A 181 -20.15 0.51 23.32
CA VAL A 181 -20.60 1.69 24.06
C VAL A 181 -20.58 1.32 25.54
N MET A 182 -19.96 2.15 26.36
CA MET A 182 -19.94 2.03 27.81
C MET A 182 -21.17 2.71 28.43
#